data_1d7d65c6aa471cdcbd5e70e1ae1ef914
#
_entry.id   1d7d65c6aa471cdcbd5e70e1ae1ef914
#
_cell.length_a   1.000
_cell.length_b   1.000
_cell.length_c   1.000
_cell.angle_alpha   90.00
_cell.angle_beta   90.00
_cell.angle_gamma   90.00
#
_symmetry.space_group_name_H-M   'P 1'
#
loop_
_entity.id
_entity.type
_entity.pdbx_description
1 polymer ?
#
loop_
_entity_poly.entity_id
_entity_poly.type
_entity_poly.pdbx_seq_one_letter_code
_entity_poly.pdbx_strand_id
1 'polypeptide(L)'
;MRQPGLEIYQEQMIVIALICAGIAVTIVVLTILAAIYIKLSRQLCLKELEYRRYFRDEGVFEGDRTELIEEITNHSFLPMFAVDIETHISSKIEMQGYERSDGISQEFISRFFVFPYTRIQRRHTVTCKSRGYYKL
;
A
#
# COMPACT_ATOMS: atom_id res chain seq x y z
N MET A 1 22.78 57.19 -27.07
CA MET A 1 23.61 55.96 -27.16
C MET A 1 22.90 54.85 -26.37
N ARG A 2 22.26 53.89 -27.06
CA ARG A 2 21.73 52.67 -26.39
C ARG A 2 22.92 51.78 -26.05
N GLN A 3 23.01 51.39 -24.79
CA GLN A 3 24.07 50.46 -24.34
C GLN A 3 23.65 49.04 -24.74
N PRO A 4 24.34 48.38 -25.69
CA PRO A 4 23.94 47.05 -26.19
C PRO A 4 24.00 45.94 -25.13
N GLY A 5 24.72 46.13 -24.04
CA GLY A 5 24.80 45.19 -22.96
C GLY A 5 23.52 45.12 -22.10
N LEU A 6 22.76 46.19 -21.97
CA LEU A 6 21.56 46.21 -21.14
C LEU A 6 20.39 45.44 -21.79
N GLU A 7 20.30 45.44 -23.09
CA GLU A 7 19.27 44.74 -23.86
C GLU A 7 19.44 43.21 -23.75
N ILE A 8 20.68 42.75 -23.81
CA ILE A 8 21.03 41.33 -23.68
C ILE A 8 20.67 40.81 -22.28
N TYR A 9 20.94 41.56 -21.23
CA TYR A 9 20.56 41.18 -19.85
C TYR A 9 19.06 41.15 -19.66
N GLN A 10 18.30 42.05 -20.28
CA GLN A 10 16.84 42.07 -20.19
C GLN A 10 16.21 40.85 -20.89
N GLU A 11 16.70 40.47 -22.07
CA GLU A 11 16.22 39.27 -22.77
C GLU A 11 16.52 37.99 -21.97
N GLN A 12 17.74 37.86 -21.41
CA GLN A 12 18.09 36.72 -20.57
C GLN A 12 17.21 36.63 -19.31
N MET A 13 16.93 37.76 -18.66
CA MET A 13 16.07 37.77 -17.48
C MET A 13 14.62 37.39 -17.81
N ILE A 14 14.10 37.80 -18.97
CA ILE A 14 12.77 37.39 -19.44
C ILE A 14 12.72 35.88 -19.69
N VAL A 15 13.72 35.31 -20.36
CA VAL A 15 13.78 33.89 -20.64
C VAL A 15 13.84 33.06 -19.31
N ILE A 16 14.67 33.48 -18.36
CA ILE A 16 14.76 32.85 -17.05
C ILE A 16 13.41 32.93 -16.33
N ALA A 17 12.76 34.09 -16.34
CA ALA A 17 11.46 34.27 -15.71
C ALA A 17 10.38 33.36 -16.32
N LEU A 18 10.37 33.21 -17.66
CA LEU A 18 9.46 32.31 -18.36
C LEU A 18 9.71 30.82 -18.00
N ILE A 19 10.98 30.41 -17.91
CA ILE A 19 11.34 29.06 -17.51
C ILE A 19 10.89 28.79 -16.06
N CYS A 20 11.16 29.71 -15.14
CA CYS A 20 10.74 29.58 -13.73
C CYS A 20 9.21 29.53 -13.61
N ALA A 21 8.48 30.35 -14.36
CA ALA A 21 7.03 30.33 -14.42
C ALA A 21 6.51 28.99 -14.97
N GLY A 22 7.12 28.44 -16.02
CA GLY A 22 6.79 27.13 -16.57
C GLY A 22 6.99 26.00 -15.56
N ILE A 23 8.11 26.02 -14.84
CA ILE A 23 8.39 25.04 -13.78
C ILE A 23 7.36 25.16 -12.65
N ALA A 24 7.04 26.35 -12.20
CA ALA A 24 6.07 26.58 -11.15
C ALA A 24 4.68 26.05 -11.53
N VAL A 25 4.22 26.33 -12.73
CA VAL A 25 2.95 25.80 -13.26
C VAL A 25 2.96 24.28 -13.31
N THR A 26 4.05 23.67 -13.77
CA THR A 26 4.19 22.21 -13.81
C THR A 26 4.08 21.59 -12.43
N ILE A 27 4.76 22.17 -11.44
CA ILE A 27 4.68 21.69 -10.04
C ILE A 27 3.26 21.78 -9.51
N VAL A 28 2.56 22.89 -9.74
CA VAL A 28 1.16 23.06 -9.30
C VAL A 28 0.25 22.02 -9.94
N VAL A 29 0.39 21.77 -11.24
CA VAL A 29 -0.40 20.75 -11.93
C VAL A 29 -0.14 19.36 -11.36
N LEU A 30 1.13 19.00 -11.15
CA LEU A 30 1.49 17.69 -10.56
C LEU A 30 0.95 17.51 -9.14
N THR A 31 0.97 18.55 -8.31
CA THR A 31 0.42 18.49 -6.95
C THR A 31 -1.10 18.30 -6.96
N ILE A 32 -1.82 18.99 -7.86
CA ILE A 32 -3.26 18.82 -8.02
C ILE A 32 -3.59 17.39 -8.48
N LEU A 33 -2.88 16.88 -9.49
CA LEU A 33 -3.07 15.50 -9.97
C LEU A 33 -2.81 14.46 -8.88
N ALA A 34 -1.75 14.64 -8.09
CA ALA A 34 -1.45 13.78 -6.96
C ALA A 34 -2.56 13.81 -5.90
N ALA A 35 -3.09 14.99 -5.57
CA ALA A 35 -4.19 15.13 -4.62
C ALA A 35 -5.48 14.45 -5.11
N ILE A 36 -5.82 14.59 -6.39
CA ILE A 36 -6.95 13.91 -7.02
C ILE A 36 -6.74 12.39 -6.97
N TYR A 37 -5.55 11.92 -7.32
CA TYR A 37 -5.20 10.51 -7.27
C TYR A 37 -5.38 9.93 -5.85
N ILE A 38 -4.84 10.58 -4.83
CA ILE A 38 -4.96 10.14 -3.42
C ILE A 38 -6.43 10.07 -2.99
N LYS A 39 -7.22 11.08 -3.34
CA LYS A 39 -8.66 11.10 -3.00
C LYS A 39 -9.42 9.98 -3.68
N LEU A 40 -9.16 9.75 -4.97
CA LEU A 40 -9.82 8.72 -5.76
C LEU A 40 -9.42 7.32 -5.31
N SER A 41 -8.13 7.08 -5.06
CA SER A 41 -7.63 5.78 -4.59
C SER A 41 -8.22 5.39 -3.24
N ARG A 42 -8.36 6.34 -2.31
CA ARG A 42 -9.03 6.09 -1.03
C ARG A 42 -10.48 5.65 -1.18
N GLN A 43 -11.24 6.30 -2.06
CA GLN A 43 -12.64 5.94 -2.30
C GLN A 43 -12.77 4.57 -2.96
N LEU A 44 -11.92 4.25 -3.92
CA LEU A 44 -11.92 2.98 -4.62
C LEU A 44 -11.42 1.84 -3.73
N CYS A 45 -10.42 2.10 -2.88
CA CYS A 45 -9.92 1.11 -1.92
C CYS A 45 -11.04 0.58 -1.01
N LEU A 46 -11.95 1.43 -0.58
CA LEU A 46 -13.07 1.04 0.28
C LEU A 46 -14.19 0.28 -0.44
N LYS A 47 -14.30 0.41 -1.77
CA LYS A 47 -15.40 -0.14 -2.56
C LYS A 47 -15.00 -1.33 -3.43
N GLU A 48 -13.83 -1.24 -4.04
CA GLU A 48 -13.40 -2.14 -5.11
C GLU A 48 -12.22 -3.03 -4.69
N LEU A 49 -11.75 -2.90 -3.45
CA LEU A 49 -10.73 -3.76 -2.90
C LEU A 49 -11.38 -4.85 -2.07
N GLU A 50 -11.19 -6.09 -2.46
CA GLU A 50 -11.65 -7.26 -1.73
C GLU A 50 -10.46 -7.91 -1.01
N TYR A 51 -10.57 -8.09 0.30
CA TYR A 51 -9.60 -8.81 1.10
C TYR A 51 -10.27 -10.03 1.72
N ARG A 52 -9.64 -11.19 1.55
CA ARG A 52 -10.05 -12.46 2.16
C ARG A 52 -8.88 -13.08 2.89
N ARG A 53 -9.20 -13.73 4.00
CA ARG A 53 -8.24 -14.46 4.80
C ARG A 53 -8.86 -15.78 5.24
N TYR A 54 -8.12 -16.86 5.07
CA TYR A 54 -8.61 -18.18 5.46
C TYR A 54 -7.44 -19.14 5.72
N PHE A 55 -7.69 -20.16 6.52
CA PHE A 55 -6.77 -21.27 6.67
C PHE A 55 -6.97 -22.25 5.52
N ARG A 56 -5.87 -22.86 5.09
CA ARG A 56 -5.92 -23.91 4.06
C ARG A 56 -6.72 -25.13 4.53
N ASP A 57 -6.49 -25.52 5.80
CA ASP A 57 -7.10 -26.71 6.40
C ASP A 57 -8.17 -26.27 7.41
N GLU A 58 -9.34 -26.90 7.36
CA GLU A 58 -10.45 -26.62 8.29
C GLU A 58 -10.19 -27.13 9.70
N GLY A 59 -9.29 -28.10 9.85
CA GLY A 59 -8.89 -28.66 11.13
C GLY A 59 -7.48 -29.22 11.08
N VAL A 60 -6.70 -28.93 12.12
CA VAL A 60 -5.33 -29.42 12.31
C VAL A 60 -5.15 -29.86 13.75
N PHE A 61 -4.25 -30.83 13.98
CA PHE A 61 -3.90 -31.24 15.32
C PHE A 61 -2.96 -30.24 15.99
N GLU A 62 -2.96 -30.25 17.30
CA GLU A 62 -2.03 -29.47 18.11
C GLU A 62 -0.57 -29.84 17.75
N GLY A 63 0.24 -28.82 17.44
CA GLY A 63 1.61 -29.00 16.96
C GLY A 63 1.77 -29.09 15.45
N ASP A 64 0.68 -29.31 14.70
CA ASP A 64 0.73 -29.37 13.25
C ASP A 64 0.85 -27.99 12.62
N ARG A 65 1.35 -28.00 11.39
CA ARG A 65 1.50 -26.79 10.55
C ARG A 65 0.38 -26.73 9.53
N THR A 66 -0.17 -25.53 9.36
CA THR A 66 -1.09 -25.21 8.27
C THR A 66 -0.67 -23.91 7.59
N GLU A 67 -1.35 -23.52 6.54
CA GLU A 67 -1.11 -22.26 5.85
C GLU A 67 -2.27 -21.29 6.10
N LEU A 68 -1.92 -20.08 6.55
CA LEU A 68 -2.80 -18.94 6.52
C LEU A 68 -2.65 -18.26 5.17
N ILE A 69 -3.74 -18.17 4.44
CA ILE A 69 -3.78 -17.59 3.10
C ILE A 69 -4.44 -16.24 3.17
N GLU A 70 -3.71 -15.22 2.72
CA GLU A 70 -4.22 -13.87 2.52
C GLU A 70 -4.39 -13.62 1.02
N GLU A 71 -5.57 -13.22 0.62
CA GLU A 71 -5.91 -12.90 -0.75
C GLU A 71 -6.44 -11.48 -0.83
N ILE A 72 -5.84 -10.66 -1.70
CA ILE A 72 -6.28 -9.30 -1.98
C ILE A 72 -6.54 -9.16 -3.47
N THR A 73 -7.72 -8.65 -3.82
CA THR A 73 -8.14 -8.45 -5.20
C THR A 73 -8.54 -6.99 -5.40
N ASN A 74 -7.97 -6.36 -6.42
CA ASN A 74 -8.33 -5.02 -6.84
C ASN A 74 -9.25 -5.10 -8.08
N HIS A 75 -10.50 -4.74 -7.92
CA HIS A 75 -11.49 -4.71 -9.02
C HIS A 75 -11.51 -3.37 -9.76
N SER A 76 -10.71 -2.38 -9.30
CA SER A 76 -10.66 -1.06 -9.90
C SER A 76 -9.62 -0.94 -11.02
N PHE A 77 -9.79 0.09 -11.85
CA PHE A 77 -8.82 0.45 -12.89
C PHE A 77 -7.59 1.20 -12.34
N LEU A 78 -7.61 1.58 -11.06
CA LEU A 78 -6.56 2.37 -10.43
C LEU A 78 -5.58 1.45 -9.68
N PRO A 79 -4.26 1.60 -9.86
CA PRO A 79 -3.29 0.89 -9.05
C PRO A 79 -3.35 1.38 -7.60
N MET A 80 -3.29 0.46 -6.64
CA MET A 80 -3.29 0.77 -5.22
C MET A 80 -1.90 0.50 -4.66
N PHE A 81 -1.22 1.58 -4.27
CA PHE A 81 0.11 1.52 -3.68
C PHE A 81 0.00 1.56 -2.16
N ALA A 82 0.80 0.70 -1.50
CA ALA A 82 0.93 0.66 -0.05
C ALA A 82 -0.41 0.47 0.69
N VAL A 83 -1.16 -0.59 0.34
CA VAL A 83 -2.31 -1.03 1.14
C VAL A 83 -1.76 -1.80 2.34
N ASP A 84 -1.87 -1.22 3.52
CA ASP A 84 -1.45 -1.84 4.77
C ASP A 84 -2.66 -2.49 5.44
N ILE A 85 -2.54 -3.79 5.72
CA ILE A 85 -3.56 -4.57 6.40
C ILE A 85 -3.00 -4.97 7.76
N GLU A 86 -3.62 -4.46 8.81
CA GLU A 86 -3.31 -4.85 10.18
C GLU A 86 -4.11 -6.09 10.54
N THR A 87 -3.42 -7.08 11.06
CA THR A 87 -4.00 -8.38 11.40
C THR A 87 -3.66 -8.74 12.84
N HIS A 88 -4.70 -9.06 13.60
CA HIS A 88 -4.58 -9.61 14.94
C HIS A 88 -4.83 -11.12 14.90
N ILE A 89 -3.86 -11.89 15.33
CA ILE A 89 -3.96 -13.36 15.43
C ILE A 89 -3.74 -13.76 16.87
N SER A 90 -4.49 -14.78 17.31
CA SER A 90 -4.33 -15.33 18.66
C SER A 90 -2.88 -15.81 18.89
N SER A 91 -2.32 -15.52 20.06
CA SER A 91 -0.98 -15.99 20.48
C SER A 91 -0.83 -17.52 20.51
N LYS A 92 -1.95 -18.25 20.45
CA LYS A 92 -1.98 -19.72 20.35
C LYS A 92 -1.61 -20.24 18.96
N ILE A 93 -1.50 -19.35 17.98
CA ILE A 93 -1.05 -19.64 16.63
C ILE A 93 0.30 -18.97 16.45
N GLU A 94 1.36 -19.75 16.20
CA GLU A 94 2.69 -19.22 15.92
C GLU A 94 2.88 -19.05 14.43
N MET A 95 3.21 -17.80 14.02
CA MET A 95 3.51 -17.48 12.65
C MET A 95 5.03 -17.47 12.44
N GLN A 96 5.50 -18.21 11.45
CA GLN A 96 6.92 -18.28 11.13
C GLN A 96 7.44 -16.94 10.64
N GLY A 97 8.46 -16.37 11.31
CA GLY A 97 9.07 -15.08 10.93
C GLY A 97 8.54 -13.84 11.68
N TYR A 98 7.62 -14.01 12.63
CA TYR A 98 7.09 -12.90 13.43
C TYR A 98 7.26 -13.23 14.92
N GLU A 99 8.22 -12.58 15.57
CA GLU A 99 8.57 -12.81 17.00
C GLU A 99 7.93 -11.81 17.97
N ARG A 100 7.01 -10.94 17.54
CA ARG A 100 6.42 -9.96 18.44
C ARG A 100 5.10 -10.43 18.99
N SER A 101 5.13 -10.96 20.21
CA SER A 101 3.97 -11.42 20.97
C SER A 101 3.92 -10.67 22.30
N ASP A 102 2.90 -9.86 22.52
CA ASP A 102 2.58 -9.24 23.82
C ASP A 102 1.75 -10.17 24.73
N GLY A 103 1.89 -11.47 24.54
CA GLY A 103 1.31 -12.51 25.40
C GLY A 103 -0.14 -12.90 25.07
N ILE A 104 -0.96 -12.08 24.44
CA ILE A 104 -2.38 -12.35 24.18
C ILE A 104 -2.70 -12.39 22.68
N SER A 105 -2.13 -11.50 21.90
CA SER A 105 -2.32 -11.44 20.44
C SER A 105 -1.02 -11.08 19.74
N GLN A 106 -0.89 -11.55 18.51
CA GLN A 106 0.19 -11.15 17.61
C GLN A 106 -0.39 -10.20 16.58
N GLU A 107 0.22 -9.03 16.46
CA GLU A 107 -0.09 -8.06 15.43
C GLU A 107 0.93 -8.18 14.31
N PHE A 108 0.46 -8.26 13.09
CA PHE A 108 1.33 -8.12 11.94
C PHE A 108 0.69 -7.24 10.88
N ILE A 109 1.55 -6.51 10.16
CA ILE A 109 1.15 -5.61 9.09
C ILE A 109 1.61 -6.22 7.77
N SER A 110 0.65 -6.51 6.91
CA SER A 110 0.91 -6.93 5.53
C SER A 110 0.78 -5.75 4.59
N ARG A 111 1.86 -5.40 3.90
CA ARG A 111 1.85 -4.36 2.88
C ARG A 111 1.72 -4.95 1.49
N PHE A 112 0.74 -4.46 0.73
CA PHE A 112 0.45 -4.88 -0.64
C PHE A 112 0.56 -3.73 -1.62
N PHE A 113 1.07 -4.06 -2.82
CA PHE A 113 1.02 -3.21 -4.01
C PHE A 113 0.14 -3.94 -5.03
N VAL A 114 -1.07 -3.44 -5.27
CA VAL A 114 -2.05 -4.15 -6.07
C VAL A 114 -2.34 -3.38 -7.35
N PHE A 115 -1.95 -3.97 -8.48
CA PHE A 115 -2.22 -3.40 -9.79
C PHE A 115 -3.71 -3.48 -10.16
N PRO A 116 -4.15 -2.70 -11.16
CA PRO A 116 -5.53 -2.77 -11.64
C PRO A 116 -5.93 -4.19 -12.04
N TYR A 117 -7.13 -4.61 -11.63
CA TYR A 117 -7.72 -5.90 -11.99
C TYR A 117 -6.84 -7.11 -11.69
N THR A 118 -6.01 -7.02 -10.63
CA THR A 118 -5.14 -8.11 -10.21
C THR A 118 -5.52 -8.67 -8.86
N ARG A 119 -5.19 -9.94 -8.68
CA ARG A 119 -5.30 -10.68 -7.42
C ARG A 119 -3.91 -11.08 -6.96
N ILE A 120 -3.62 -10.85 -5.69
CA ILE A 120 -2.39 -11.25 -5.03
C ILE A 120 -2.74 -12.21 -3.91
N GLN A 121 -2.04 -13.33 -3.82
CA GLN A 121 -2.17 -14.32 -2.76
C GLN A 121 -0.84 -14.45 -2.03
N ARG A 122 -0.88 -14.36 -0.71
CA ARG A 122 0.26 -14.65 0.17
C ARG A 122 -0.07 -15.83 1.07
N ARG A 123 0.93 -16.63 1.36
CA ARG A 123 0.83 -17.80 2.22
C ARG A 123 1.79 -17.67 3.37
N HIS A 124 1.30 -17.85 4.57
CA HIS A 124 2.08 -17.81 5.80
C HIS A 124 1.96 -19.15 6.48
N THR A 125 3.09 -19.79 6.75
CA THR A 125 3.10 -21.03 7.52
C THR A 125 2.83 -20.72 8.99
N VAL A 126 1.83 -21.33 9.54
CA VAL A 126 1.43 -21.19 10.95
C VAL A 126 1.42 -22.53 11.66
N THR A 127 1.77 -22.52 12.94
CA THR A 127 1.76 -23.69 13.81
C THR A 127 0.73 -23.50 14.91
N CYS A 128 -0.16 -24.47 15.09
CA CYS A 128 -1.17 -24.44 16.15
C CYS A 128 -0.56 -24.92 17.46
N LYS A 129 -0.42 -24.02 18.47
CA LYS A 129 0.20 -24.35 19.78
C LYS A 129 -0.78 -24.98 20.76
N SER A 130 -2.07 -24.81 20.58
CA SER A 130 -3.07 -25.36 21.49
C SER A 130 -4.38 -25.68 20.78
N ARG A 131 -5.16 -26.56 21.40
CA ARG A 131 -6.51 -26.89 20.91
C ARG A 131 -7.46 -25.69 21.04
N GLY A 132 -8.34 -25.51 20.07
CA GLY A 132 -9.34 -24.46 20.11
C GLY A 132 -9.97 -24.22 18.75
N TYR A 133 -11.03 -23.42 18.74
CA TYR A 133 -11.65 -22.90 17.54
C TYR A 133 -11.12 -21.49 17.30
N TYR A 134 -10.47 -21.27 16.17
CA TYR A 134 -9.90 -19.98 15.81
C TYR A 134 -10.72 -19.35 14.70
N LYS A 135 -11.39 -18.26 15.04
CA LYS A 135 -12.10 -17.43 14.08
C LYS A 135 -11.16 -16.33 13.58
N LEU A 136 -11.07 -16.17 12.26
CA LEU A 136 -10.29 -15.13 11.57
C LEU A 136 -11.10 -13.86 11.37
#